data_d61952017bd2eb789ba3f81af836e342
#
_entry.id   d61952017bd2eb789ba3f81af836e342
#
_cell.length_a   1.000
_cell.length_b   1.000
_cell.length_c   1.000
_cell.angle_alpha   90.00
_cell.angle_beta   90.00
_cell.angle_gamma   90.00
#
_symmetry.space_group_name_H-M   'P 1'
#
loop_
_entity.id
_entity.type
_entity.pdbx_description
1 polymer ?
#
loop_
_entity_poly.entity_id
_entity_poly.type
_entity_poly.pdbx_seq_one_letter_code
_entity_poly.pdbx_strand_id
1 'polypeptide(L)'
;MRFSRLISALLVSACFSSSFVRPLYAADNIAIKSFPIAQFKVGSDEADFGSFRFMGGLELTSENDLVGAISGIRFFANRQDFIGVTDTGLWYKGQLLRDQNDSPSAVTDFQMAPIQNKNGMSSGSKWEFDAEGIALKGDKVFVSF
;
A
#
# COMPACT_ATOMS: atom_id res chain seq x y z
N MET A 1 -9.21 -75.12 31.26
CA MET A 1 -9.88 -73.87 30.82
C MET A 1 -8.86 -72.78 30.68
N ARG A 2 -8.46 -72.46 29.43
CA ARG A 2 -7.50 -71.37 29.13
C ARG A 2 -8.30 -70.22 28.51
N PHE A 3 -8.35 -69.08 29.16
CA PHE A 3 -8.94 -67.83 28.65
C PHE A 3 -7.88 -67.11 27.80
N SER A 4 -8.11 -67.02 26.50
CA SER A 4 -7.35 -66.26 25.55
C SER A 4 -7.86 -64.83 25.59
N ARG A 5 -7.02 -63.84 25.97
CA ARG A 5 -7.35 -62.42 25.88
C ARG A 5 -6.91 -61.87 24.53
N LEU A 6 -7.88 -61.54 23.71
CA LEU A 6 -7.68 -60.78 22.48
C LEU A 6 -7.45 -59.31 22.86
N ILE A 7 -6.24 -58.79 22.54
CA ILE A 7 -5.89 -57.37 22.61
C ILE A 7 -6.17 -56.76 21.24
N SER A 8 -7.24 -55.97 21.15
CA SER A 8 -7.52 -55.18 19.96
C SER A 8 -6.67 -53.90 20.01
N ALA A 9 -5.70 -53.78 19.10
CA ALA A 9 -4.92 -52.57 18.92
C ALA A 9 -5.72 -51.59 18.05
N LEU A 10 -6.11 -50.46 18.62
CA LEU A 10 -6.74 -49.34 17.93
C LEU A 10 -5.66 -48.50 17.28
N LEU A 11 -5.51 -48.55 15.97
CA LEU A 11 -4.64 -47.64 15.19
C LEU A 11 -5.36 -46.31 15.02
N VAL A 12 -4.94 -45.31 15.80
CA VAL A 12 -5.34 -43.90 15.60
C VAL A 12 -4.46 -43.33 14.49
N SER A 13 -5.03 -43.18 13.31
CA SER A 13 -4.40 -42.49 12.17
C SER A 13 -4.56 -40.97 12.39
N ALA A 14 -3.51 -40.30 12.82
CA ALA A 14 -3.47 -38.84 12.92
C ALA A 14 -3.25 -38.26 11.51
N CYS A 15 -4.32 -37.75 10.89
CA CYS A 15 -4.22 -36.93 9.68
C CYS A 15 -3.61 -35.58 10.05
N PHE A 16 -2.32 -35.41 9.79
CA PHE A 16 -1.66 -34.10 9.79
C PHE A 16 -2.13 -33.33 8.54
N SER A 17 -3.14 -32.50 8.70
CA SER A 17 -3.51 -31.49 7.72
C SER A 17 -2.42 -30.40 7.77
N SER A 18 -1.45 -30.46 6.85
CA SER A 18 -0.48 -29.37 6.65
C SER A 18 -1.24 -28.17 6.05
N SER A 19 -1.69 -27.27 6.91
CA SER A 19 -2.17 -25.97 6.49
C SER A 19 -0.96 -25.21 5.91
N PHE A 20 -0.90 -25.09 4.59
CA PHE A 20 0.02 -24.15 3.92
C PHE A 20 -0.39 -22.73 4.35
N VAL A 21 0.25 -22.20 5.38
CA VAL A 21 0.18 -20.78 5.71
C VAL A 21 0.92 -20.06 4.59
N ARG A 22 0.17 -19.48 3.65
CA ARG A 22 0.75 -18.54 2.69
C ARG A 22 1.29 -17.35 3.49
N PRO A 23 2.52 -16.90 3.25
CA PRO A 23 3.00 -15.68 3.89
C PRO A 23 2.06 -14.54 3.50
N LEU A 24 1.34 -14.01 4.47
CA LEU A 24 0.62 -12.76 4.32
C LEU A 24 1.70 -11.67 4.37
N TYR A 25 2.04 -11.09 3.21
CA TYR A 25 2.92 -9.94 3.20
C TYR A 25 2.20 -8.81 3.95
N ALA A 26 2.64 -8.57 5.18
CA ALA A 26 2.18 -7.42 5.94
C ALA A 26 2.72 -6.15 5.27
N ALA A 27 1.92 -5.10 5.25
CA ALA A 27 2.41 -3.79 4.83
C ALA A 27 3.40 -3.28 5.87
N ASP A 28 4.58 -2.85 5.43
CA ASP A 28 5.58 -2.26 6.30
C ASP A 28 5.22 -0.80 6.60
N ASN A 29 5.29 -0.41 7.87
CA ASN A 29 5.18 0.98 8.27
C ASN A 29 6.48 1.71 7.90
N ILE A 30 6.36 2.77 7.12
CA ILE A 30 7.49 3.54 6.60
C ILE A 30 7.49 4.93 7.24
N ALA A 31 8.61 5.30 7.83
CA ALA A 31 8.80 6.65 8.37
C ALA A 31 8.93 7.65 7.20
N ILE A 32 8.03 8.64 7.17
CA ILE A 32 8.01 9.73 6.18
C ILE A 32 8.23 11.05 6.91
N LYS A 33 9.12 11.89 6.36
CA LYS A 33 9.25 13.29 6.71
C LYS A 33 8.52 14.13 5.65
N SER A 34 7.71 15.07 6.08
CA SER A 34 6.91 15.94 5.21
C SER A 34 7.38 17.37 5.34
N PHE A 35 7.67 18.01 4.22
CA PHE A 35 8.09 19.42 4.16
C PHE A 35 7.06 20.19 3.34
N PRO A 36 6.29 21.13 3.94
CA PRO A 36 5.30 21.92 3.23
C PRO A 36 5.92 22.80 2.15
N ILE A 37 5.30 22.81 0.97
CA ILE A 37 5.60 23.71 -0.15
C ILE A 37 4.54 24.79 -0.16
N ALA A 38 4.92 26.01 0.23
CA ALA A 38 4.00 27.13 0.36
C ALA A 38 3.76 27.89 -0.95
N GLN A 39 4.68 27.81 -1.91
CA GLN A 39 4.64 28.56 -3.17
C GLN A 39 4.72 27.62 -4.37
N PHE A 40 3.82 27.78 -5.34
CA PHE A 40 3.92 27.04 -6.60
C PHE A 40 5.11 27.49 -7.45
N LYS A 41 5.36 28.79 -7.45
CA LYS A 41 6.50 29.40 -8.12
C LYS A 41 7.40 30.04 -7.08
N VAL A 42 8.64 29.61 -7.00
CA VAL A 42 9.62 30.13 -6.06
C VAL A 42 9.72 31.64 -6.16
N GLY A 43 9.59 32.32 -5.01
CA GLY A 43 9.66 33.77 -4.92
C GLY A 43 8.41 34.52 -5.38
N SER A 44 7.28 33.86 -5.52
CA SER A 44 6.00 34.46 -5.89
C SER A 44 4.89 33.98 -4.96
N ASP A 45 4.06 34.91 -4.49
CA ASP A 45 2.85 34.59 -3.70
C ASP A 45 1.63 34.35 -4.57
N GLU A 46 1.81 34.29 -5.90
CA GLU A 46 0.73 33.98 -6.85
C GLU A 46 0.24 32.57 -6.61
N ALA A 47 -1.04 32.43 -6.25
CA ALA A 47 -1.68 31.15 -5.99
C ALA A 47 -2.70 30.76 -7.07
N ASP A 48 -3.16 31.71 -7.90
CA ASP A 48 -4.21 31.48 -8.90
C ASP A 48 -3.61 31.40 -10.30
N PHE A 49 -3.84 30.26 -10.99
CA PHE A 49 -3.31 29.95 -12.32
C PHE A 49 -4.46 29.60 -13.26
N GLY A 50 -5.06 30.61 -13.85
CA GLY A 50 -6.27 30.44 -14.66
C GLY A 50 -7.45 29.93 -13.83
N SER A 51 -7.92 28.73 -14.13
CA SER A 51 -9.02 28.07 -13.39
C SER A 51 -8.53 27.23 -12.20
N PHE A 52 -7.24 27.18 -11.95
CA PHE A 52 -6.63 26.42 -10.86
C PHE A 52 -6.11 27.33 -9.77
N ARG A 53 -6.28 26.87 -8.54
CA ARG A 53 -5.67 27.50 -7.37
C ARG A 53 -4.71 26.55 -6.69
N PHE A 54 -3.49 26.98 -6.43
CA PHE A 54 -2.51 26.25 -5.65
C PHE A 54 -2.91 26.28 -4.18
N MET A 55 -3.15 25.12 -3.59
CA MET A 55 -3.56 24.97 -2.19
C MET A 55 -2.41 24.52 -1.28
N GLY A 56 -1.20 24.39 -1.82
CA GLY A 56 -0.04 23.86 -1.14
C GLY A 56 0.44 22.54 -1.71
N GLY A 57 1.60 22.12 -1.27
CA GLY A 57 2.21 20.84 -1.63
C GLY A 57 3.02 20.28 -0.47
N LEU A 58 3.49 19.07 -0.63
CA LEU A 58 4.43 18.43 0.29
C LEU A 58 5.59 17.81 -0.50
N GLU A 59 6.78 18.06 -0.03
CA GLU A 59 7.93 17.22 -0.33
C GLU A 59 7.98 16.11 0.72
N LEU A 60 8.02 14.85 0.26
CA LEU A 60 8.09 13.68 1.12
C LEU A 60 9.46 13.04 0.99
N THR A 61 10.11 12.81 2.13
CA THR A 61 11.40 12.13 2.17
C THR A 61 11.36 10.96 3.15
N SER A 62 12.18 9.95 2.89
CA SER A 62 12.36 8.78 3.74
C SER A 62 13.78 8.27 3.65
N GLU A 63 14.24 7.61 4.70
CA GLU A 63 15.49 6.84 4.69
C GLU A 63 15.28 5.42 4.13
N ASN A 64 14.05 5.05 3.83
CA ASN A 64 13.70 3.76 3.25
C ASN A 64 13.72 3.86 1.72
N ASP A 65 14.59 3.08 1.07
CA ASP A 65 14.81 3.08 -0.38
C ASP A 65 13.58 2.64 -1.20
N LEU A 66 12.54 2.08 -0.56
CA LEU A 66 11.29 1.73 -1.22
C LEU A 66 10.45 2.97 -1.55
N VAL A 67 10.72 4.12 -0.89
CA VAL A 67 9.95 5.35 -1.10
C VAL A 67 10.45 6.09 -2.34
N GLY A 68 9.65 6.08 -3.38
CA GLY A 68 9.95 6.73 -4.65
C GLY A 68 9.11 6.15 -5.76
N ALA A 69 9.39 6.59 -6.99
CA ALA A 69 8.77 6.06 -8.21
C ALA A 69 7.23 6.01 -8.16
N ILE A 70 6.62 7.04 -7.54
CA ILE A 70 5.16 7.15 -7.39
C ILE A 70 4.54 7.42 -8.76
N SER A 71 3.66 6.51 -9.23
CA SER A 71 3.00 6.59 -10.54
C SER A 71 1.55 7.04 -10.43
N GLY A 72 0.82 6.63 -9.41
CA GLY A 72 -0.58 7.00 -9.26
C GLY A 72 -1.05 7.06 -7.82
N ILE A 73 -1.94 8.01 -7.53
CA ILE A 73 -2.57 8.18 -6.23
C ILE A 73 -4.06 8.41 -6.37
N ARG A 74 -4.86 7.88 -5.45
CA ARG A 74 -6.29 8.18 -5.30
C ARG A 74 -6.64 8.38 -3.83
N PHE A 75 -7.41 9.43 -3.56
CA PHE A 75 -8.00 9.67 -2.26
C PHE A 75 -9.34 8.98 -2.14
N PHE A 76 -9.64 8.48 -0.95
CA PHE A 76 -10.97 8.01 -0.59
C PHE A 76 -11.92 9.20 -0.35
N ALA A 77 -13.21 8.91 -0.13
CA ALA A 77 -14.25 9.93 0.01
C ALA A 77 -14.02 10.90 1.18
N ASN A 78 -13.29 10.48 2.20
CA ASN A 78 -12.91 11.35 3.33
C ASN A 78 -11.84 12.38 2.98
N ARG A 79 -11.26 12.35 1.77
CA ARG A 79 -10.21 13.26 1.28
C ARG A 79 -8.93 13.27 2.12
N GLN A 80 -8.79 12.35 3.05
CA GLN A 80 -7.66 12.17 3.94
C GLN A 80 -6.89 10.90 3.62
N ASP A 81 -7.56 9.75 3.66
CA ASP A 81 -6.93 8.48 3.33
C ASP A 81 -6.68 8.38 1.84
N PHE A 82 -5.53 7.85 1.48
CA PHE A 82 -5.14 7.60 0.10
C PHE A 82 -4.53 6.22 -0.09
N ILE A 83 -4.58 5.75 -1.33
CA ILE A 83 -3.88 4.57 -1.82
C ILE A 83 -3.24 4.90 -3.16
N GLY A 84 -2.11 4.29 -3.45
CA GLY A 84 -1.42 4.47 -4.70
C GLY A 84 -0.55 3.30 -5.09
N VAL A 85 0.11 3.44 -6.23
CA VAL A 85 1.03 2.45 -6.81
C VAL A 85 2.31 3.12 -7.26
N THR A 86 3.39 2.34 -7.27
CA THR A 86 4.69 2.74 -7.82
C THR A 86 4.98 1.96 -9.09
N ASP A 87 5.82 2.49 -9.97
CA ASP A 87 6.32 1.80 -11.17
C ASP A 87 7.25 0.62 -10.84
N THR A 88 7.68 0.54 -9.58
CA THR A 88 8.48 -0.57 -9.03
C THR A 88 7.63 -1.72 -8.47
N GLY A 89 6.31 -1.66 -8.66
CA GLY A 89 5.40 -2.74 -8.28
C GLY A 89 5.03 -2.78 -6.81
N LEU A 90 4.93 -1.63 -6.16
CA LEU A 90 4.49 -1.53 -4.78
C LEU A 90 3.15 -0.80 -4.68
N TRP A 91 2.33 -1.25 -3.74
CA TRP A 91 1.24 -0.47 -3.16
C TRP A 91 1.81 0.48 -2.12
N TYR A 92 1.23 1.66 -2.02
CA TYR A 92 1.40 2.51 -0.86
C TYR A 92 0.06 3.08 -0.41
N LYS A 93 -0.07 3.38 0.87
CA LYS A 93 -1.22 4.04 1.46
C LYS A 93 -0.78 4.93 2.62
N GLY A 94 -1.62 5.87 3.00
CA GLY A 94 -1.36 6.77 4.11
C GLY A 94 -2.51 7.72 4.34
N GLN A 95 -2.26 8.69 5.23
CA GLN A 95 -3.21 9.76 5.53
C GLN A 95 -2.56 11.11 5.25
N LEU A 96 -3.27 11.97 4.54
CA LEU A 96 -2.89 13.36 4.33
C LEU A 96 -3.51 14.23 5.41
N LEU A 97 -2.68 14.81 6.24
CA LEU A 97 -3.11 15.83 7.20
C LEU A 97 -3.15 17.20 6.49
N ARG A 98 -4.09 18.03 6.94
CA ARG A 98 -4.30 19.38 6.42
C ARG A 98 -4.28 20.37 7.56
N ASP A 99 -3.84 21.58 7.29
CA ASP A 99 -3.88 22.70 8.23
C ASP A 99 -5.27 23.35 8.28
N GLN A 100 -5.39 24.44 9.03
CA GLN A 100 -6.64 25.19 9.20
C GLN A 100 -7.14 25.85 7.89
N ASN A 101 -6.29 25.96 6.88
CA ASN A 101 -6.59 26.53 5.56
C ASN A 101 -6.89 25.44 4.51
N ASP A 102 -7.09 24.18 4.94
CA ASP A 102 -7.23 22.99 4.07
C ASP A 102 -5.99 22.70 3.21
N SER A 103 -4.82 23.27 3.56
CA SER A 103 -3.56 23.04 2.86
C SER A 103 -2.87 21.79 3.38
N PRO A 104 -2.21 21.01 2.50
CA PRO A 104 -1.44 19.84 2.91
C PRO A 104 -0.37 20.19 3.94
N SER A 105 -0.31 19.48 5.07
CA SER A 105 0.62 19.77 6.16
C SER A 105 1.56 18.61 6.51
N ALA A 106 1.08 17.36 6.41
CA ALA A 106 1.90 16.16 6.65
C ALA A 106 1.27 14.91 6.04
N VAL A 107 2.07 13.86 5.91
CA VAL A 107 1.62 12.48 5.65
C VAL A 107 1.92 11.64 6.88
N THR A 108 0.93 10.84 7.31
CA THR A 108 1.03 9.89 8.43
C THR A 108 0.57 8.50 8.02
N ASP A 109 0.82 7.52 8.87
CA ASP A 109 0.41 6.12 8.68
C ASP A 109 0.79 5.55 7.31
N PHE A 110 1.97 5.99 6.81
CA PHE A 110 2.43 5.59 5.50
C PHE A 110 2.93 4.15 5.52
N GLN A 111 2.37 3.34 4.64
CA GLN A 111 2.67 1.92 4.54
C GLN A 111 2.91 1.56 3.08
N MET A 112 3.79 0.57 2.87
CA MET A 112 4.05 -0.01 1.56
C MET A 112 3.95 -1.54 1.60
N ALA A 113 3.54 -2.13 0.49
CA ALA A 113 3.46 -3.58 0.32
C ALA A 113 3.67 -3.95 -1.15
N PRO A 114 4.27 -5.11 -1.45
CA PRO A 114 4.42 -5.56 -2.83
C PRO A 114 3.06 -5.83 -3.50
N ILE A 115 2.95 -5.44 -4.78
CA ILE A 115 1.87 -5.91 -5.65
C ILE A 115 2.10 -7.40 -5.91
N GLN A 116 1.05 -8.20 -5.80
CA GLN A 116 1.10 -9.63 -6.08
C GLN A 116 0.29 -9.94 -7.34
N ASN A 117 0.84 -10.80 -8.20
CA ASN A 117 0.10 -11.35 -9.31
C ASN A 117 -0.93 -12.39 -8.84
N LYS A 118 -1.72 -12.94 -9.77
CA LYS A 118 -2.76 -13.96 -9.49
C LYS A 118 -2.24 -15.23 -8.81
N ASN A 119 -0.94 -15.49 -8.86
CA ASN A 119 -0.31 -16.65 -8.23
C ASN A 119 0.25 -16.30 -6.83
N GLY A 120 0.08 -15.05 -6.37
CA GLY A 120 0.61 -14.56 -5.09
C GLY A 120 2.12 -14.28 -5.11
N MET A 121 2.71 -14.12 -6.29
CA MET A 121 4.11 -13.73 -6.43
C MET A 121 4.22 -12.21 -6.53
N SER A 122 5.21 -11.65 -5.87
CA SER A 122 5.54 -10.21 -5.87
C SER A 122 6.78 -9.88 -6.72
N SER A 123 7.28 -10.84 -7.47
CA SER A 123 8.43 -10.68 -8.38
C SER A 123 8.11 -11.32 -9.73
N GLY A 124 8.58 -10.71 -10.80
CA GLY A 124 8.36 -11.15 -12.17
C GLY A 124 9.04 -10.23 -13.16
N SER A 125 8.56 -10.21 -14.40
CA SER A 125 9.04 -9.26 -15.40
C SER A 125 8.58 -7.84 -15.06
N LYS A 126 9.32 -6.82 -15.50
CA LYS A 126 8.94 -5.41 -15.36
C LYS A 126 7.50 -5.17 -15.83
N TRP A 127 7.10 -5.78 -16.94
CA TRP A 127 5.76 -5.67 -17.53
C TRP A 127 4.60 -6.15 -16.62
N GLU A 128 4.88 -6.97 -15.61
CA GLU A 128 3.86 -7.45 -14.67
C GLU A 128 3.67 -6.54 -13.47
N PHE A 129 4.64 -5.64 -13.20
CA PHE A 129 4.68 -4.83 -11.99
C PHE A 129 4.92 -3.33 -12.23
N ASP A 130 5.11 -2.91 -13.48
CA ASP A 130 5.28 -1.51 -13.91
C ASP A 130 3.91 -0.78 -13.86
N ALA A 131 3.44 -0.49 -12.66
CA ALA A 131 2.13 0.09 -12.46
C ALA A 131 2.14 1.59 -12.75
N GLU A 132 1.32 2.02 -13.72
CA GLU A 132 1.29 3.40 -14.23
C GLU A 132 0.10 4.22 -13.71
N GLY A 133 -0.97 3.57 -13.35
CA GLY A 133 -2.17 4.28 -12.92
C GLY A 133 -3.06 3.49 -12.01
N ILE A 134 -3.92 4.21 -11.27
CA ILE A 134 -4.84 3.63 -10.31
C ILE A 134 -6.21 4.31 -10.38
N ALA A 135 -7.29 3.53 -10.28
CA ALA A 135 -8.66 4.01 -10.17
C ALA A 135 -9.43 3.24 -9.11
N LEU A 136 -10.37 3.91 -8.45
CA LEU A 136 -11.26 3.34 -7.45
C LEU A 136 -12.70 3.29 -7.97
N LYS A 137 -13.39 2.17 -7.74
CA LYS A 137 -14.84 2.04 -8.01
C LYS A 137 -15.47 1.13 -6.97
N GLY A 138 -16.21 1.72 -6.04
CA GLY A 138 -16.76 1.00 -4.88
C GLY A 138 -15.66 0.39 -4.03
N ASP A 139 -15.70 -0.91 -3.82
CA ASP A 139 -14.73 -1.72 -3.08
C ASP A 139 -13.55 -2.24 -3.94
N LYS A 140 -13.50 -1.83 -5.21
CA LYS A 140 -12.50 -2.32 -6.17
C LYS A 140 -11.45 -1.26 -6.48
N VAL A 141 -10.22 -1.74 -6.60
CA VAL A 141 -9.08 -0.97 -7.08
C VAL A 141 -8.67 -1.53 -8.45
N PHE A 142 -8.51 -0.67 -9.44
CA PHE A 142 -8.04 -1.00 -10.78
C PHE A 142 -6.64 -0.39 -10.95
N VAL A 143 -5.72 -1.18 -11.44
CA VAL A 143 -4.35 -0.75 -11.75
C VAL A 143 -4.07 -1.03 -13.23
N SER A 144 -3.44 -0.07 -13.91
CA SER A 144 -2.90 -0.25 -15.26
C SER A 144 -1.41 -0.51 -15.18
N PHE A 145 -0.94 -1.40 -16.05
CA PHE A 145 0.45 -1.77 -16.26
C PHE A 145 0.82 -1.54 -17.71
#